data_89412aebd732f0adfe2f2d4a4cdb9fdd
#
_entry.id   89412aebd732f0adfe2f2d4a4cdb9fdd
#
_cell.length_a   1.000
_cell.length_b   1.000
_cell.length_c   1.000
_cell.angle_alpha   90.00
_cell.angle_beta   90.00
_cell.angle_gamma   90.00
#
_symmetry.space_group_name_H-M   'P 1'
#
loop_
_entity.id
_entity.type
_entity.pdbx_description
1 polymer ?
#
loop_
_entity_poly.entity_id
_entity_poly.type
_entity_poly.pdbx_seq_one_letter_code
_entity_poly.pdbx_strand_id
1 'polypeptide(L)'
;ISFSNDVGSAGPNVFLLGHLPSQSIDRVVKYAKAQGFTRFGGIVPKSVYGQRALSNMTNSVRAAGGALVSVQEIDGSTVSIDAAARKLNAAGVNDAVLIADNGRVAIATVPALRKAGLASAKVLGTDLWNIDASVAANPMLRGAWFASVSDAMFRQYADKYRARFGRAPSRLSSLGYDSVLLVARVAQSWKVGTRFPVSRLTDPDGFIGIDGA
;
A
#
# COMPACT_ATOMS: atom_id res chain seq x y z
N ILE A 1 8.10 -10.94 -15.91
CA ILE A 1 7.85 -10.03 -14.79
C ILE A 1 6.37 -10.09 -14.44
N SER A 2 6.04 -10.18 -13.15
CA SER A 2 4.67 -10.19 -12.64
C SER A 2 4.40 -8.94 -11.81
N PHE A 3 3.22 -8.35 -11.95
CA PHE A 3 2.77 -7.20 -11.15
C PHE A 3 2.00 -7.63 -9.89
N SER A 4 2.15 -8.89 -9.49
CA SER A 4 1.53 -9.40 -8.27
C SER A 4 2.07 -8.68 -7.04
N ASN A 5 1.20 -8.39 -6.10
CA ASN A 5 1.55 -7.93 -4.75
C ASN A 5 1.71 -9.10 -3.76
N ASP A 6 1.75 -10.32 -4.26
CA ASP A 6 1.92 -11.56 -3.51
C ASP A 6 3.34 -12.09 -3.68
N VAL A 7 4.15 -12.01 -2.63
CA VAL A 7 5.51 -12.57 -2.62
C VAL A 7 5.55 -14.07 -2.88
N GLY A 8 4.48 -14.80 -2.55
CA GLY A 8 4.35 -16.24 -2.85
C GLY A 8 4.23 -16.55 -4.34
N SER A 9 3.97 -15.53 -5.18
CA SER A 9 3.96 -15.68 -6.64
C SER A 9 5.36 -15.60 -7.26
N ALA A 10 6.40 -15.26 -6.49
CA ALA A 10 7.78 -15.26 -6.97
C ALA A 10 8.29 -16.69 -7.16
N GLY A 11 9.18 -16.88 -8.13
CA GLY A 11 9.77 -18.19 -8.42
C GLY A 11 10.99 -18.07 -9.32
N PRO A 12 11.61 -19.19 -9.70
CA PRO A 12 12.86 -19.19 -10.46
C PRO A 12 12.82 -18.39 -11.77
N ASN A 13 11.65 -18.25 -12.38
CA ASN A 13 11.42 -17.51 -13.62
C ASN A 13 10.30 -16.47 -13.49
N VAL A 14 9.88 -16.15 -12.25
CA VAL A 14 8.84 -15.16 -11.97
C VAL A 14 9.41 -14.10 -11.05
N PHE A 15 9.64 -12.91 -11.61
CA PHE A 15 10.16 -11.74 -10.92
C PHE A 15 9.01 -10.78 -10.63
N LEU A 16 8.89 -10.35 -9.38
CA LEU A 16 7.84 -9.44 -8.97
C LEU A 16 8.30 -7.99 -9.16
N LEU A 17 7.48 -7.22 -9.83
CA LEU A 17 7.58 -5.76 -9.91
C LEU A 17 6.22 -5.20 -9.51
N GLY A 18 5.95 -5.17 -8.20
CA GLY A 18 4.67 -4.74 -7.65
C GLY A 18 4.85 -4.08 -6.29
N HIS A 19 3.88 -3.28 -5.90
CA HIS A 19 3.87 -2.67 -4.58
C HIS A 19 3.45 -3.72 -3.54
N LEU A 20 4.34 -4.06 -2.62
CA LEU A 20 4.08 -5.05 -1.59
C LEU A 20 3.38 -4.39 -0.39
N PRO A 21 2.21 -4.89 0.05
CA PRO A 21 1.49 -4.35 1.21
C PRO A 21 2.34 -4.32 2.48
N SER A 22 3.26 -5.27 2.63
CA SER A 22 4.18 -5.31 3.76
C SER A 22 5.06 -4.06 3.87
N GLN A 23 5.52 -3.52 2.74
CA GLN A 23 6.37 -2.33 2.71
C GLN A 23 5.60 -1.06 3.12
N SER A 24 4.39 -0.89 2.59
CA SER A 24 3.55 0.28 2.92
C SER A 24 3.08 0.24 4.38
N ILE A 25 2.69 -0.93 4.88
CA ILE A 25 2.28 -1.12 6.28
C ILE A 25 3.46 -0.87 7.22
N ASP A 26 4.62 -1.47 6.95
CA ASP A 26 5.81 -1.27 7.76
C ASP A 26 6.22 0.20 7.83
N ARG A 27 6.24 0.87 6.70
CA ARG A 27 6.60 2.29 6.60
C ARG A 27 5.66 3.18 7.40
N VAL A 28 4.33 3.02 7.25
CA VAL A 28 3.37 3.89 7.94
C VAL A 28 3.31 3.61 9.43
N VAL A 29 3.46 2.35 9.86
CA VAL A 29 3.51 1.96 11.28
C VAL A 29 4.77 2.51 11.95
N LYS A 30 5.95 2.35 11.34
CA LYS A 30 7.20 2.92 11.86
C LYS A 30 7.13 4.44 11.96
N TYR A 31 6.58 5.10 10.96
CA TYR A 31 6.39 6.55 11.00
C TYR A 31 5.45 6.96 12.12
N ALA A 32 4.29 6.31 12.26
CA ALA A 32 3.34 6.60 13.32
C ALA A 32 3.98 6.38 14.71
N LYS A 33 4.76 5.30 14.87
CA LYS A 33 5.49 5.04 16.12
C LYS A 33 6.51 6.14 16.44
N ALA A 34 7.25 6.62 15.43
CA ALA A 34 8.18 7.74 15.58
C ALA A 34 7.48 9.06 15.95
N GLN A 35 6.19 9.20 15.61
CA GLN A 35 5.35 10.34 16.02
C GLN A 35 4.67 10.15 17.39
N GLY A 36 5.03 9.09 18.13
CA GLY A 36 4.59 8.84 19.49
C GLY A 36 3.35 7.94 19.63
N PHE A 37 2.77 7.45 18.53
CA PHE A 37 1.65 6.51 18.60
C PHE A 37 2.15 5.12 19.02
N THR A 38 1.50 4.51 20.01
CA THR A 38 1.96 3.24 20.60
C THR A 38 0.93 2.13 20.57
N ARG A 39 -0.36 2.47 20.53
CA ARG A 39 -1.49 1.54 20.56
C ARG A 39 -2.21 1.55 19.23
N PHE A 40 -2.08 0.46 18.49
CA PHE A 40 -2.58 0.33 17.13
C PHE A 40 -3.81 -0.56 17.08
N GLY A 41 -4.78 -0.16 16.27
CA GLY A 41 -5.88 -0.99 15.81
C GLY A 41 -5.83 -1.18 14.31
N GLY A 42 -6.53 -2.19 13.79
CA GLY A 42 -6.60 -2.46 12.36
C GLY A 42 -8.00 -2.79 11.87
N ILE A 43 -8.27 -2.43 10.62
CA ILE A 43 -9.42 -2.88 9.84
C ILE A 43 -8.88 -3.46 8.54
N VAL A 44 -9.24 -4.71 8.26
CA VAL A 44 -8.79 -5.45 7.08
C VAL A 44 -9.99 -6.10 6.39
N PRO A 45 -9.96 -6.31 5.06
CA PRO A 45 -11.04 -7.00 4.36
C PRO A 45 -11.01 -8.51 4.64
N LYS A 46 -12.17 -9.18 4.58
CA LYS A 46 -12.31 -10.64 4.60
C LYS A 46 -11.81 -11.23 3.27
N SER A 47 -10.49 -11.33 3.12
CA SER A 47 -9.86 -11.80 1.89
C SER A 47 -8.43 -12.30 2.16
N VAL A 48 -7.82 -12.94 1.18
CA VAL A 48 -6.38 -13.31 1.24
C VAL A 48 -5.50 -12.07 1.46
N TYR A 49 -5.83 -10.94 0.83
CA TYR A 49 -5.15 -9.67 1.07
C TYR A 49 -5.27 -9.24 2.54
N GLY A 50 -6.47 -9.31 3.12
CA GLY A 50 -6.71 -8.93 4.51
C GLY A 50 -5.94 -9.79 5.52
N GLN A 51 -5.85 -11.10 5.30
CA GLN A 51 -5.04 -12.00 6.12
C GLN A 51 -3.56 -11.65 6.08
N ARG A 52 -3.03 -11.31 4.90
CA ARG A 52 -1.65 -10.84 4.72
C ARG A 52 -1.43 -9.48 5.39
N ALA A 53 -2.37 -8.55 5.23
CA ALA A 53 -2.30 -7.25 5.87
C ALA A 53 -2.29 -7.37 7.40
N LEU A 54 -3.12 -8.26 7.97
CA LEU A 54 -3.12 -8.58 9.39
C LEU A 54 -1.75 -9.11 9.86
N SER A 55 -1.19 -10.09 9.13
CA SER A 55 0.13 -10.65 9.44
C SER A 55 1.23 -9.60 9.37
N ASN A 56 1.24 -8.80 8.30
CA ASN A 56 2.22 -7.72 8.11
C ASN A 56 2.09 -6.66 9.22
N MET A 57 0.87 -6.24 9.56
CA MET A 57 0.61 -5.27 10.63
C MET A 57 1.11 -5.80 11.98
N THR A 58 0.81 -7.06 12.30
CA THR A 58 1.25 -7.71 13.53
C THR A 58 2.78 -7.68 13.65
N ASN A 59 3.47 -8.02 12.58
CA ASN A 59 4.93 -8.04 12.54
C ASN A 59 5.51 -6.60 12.63
N SER A 60 4.96 -5.66 11.87
CA SER A 60 5.45 -4.27 11.82
C SER A 60 5.24 -3.55 13.15
N VAL A 61 4.07 -3.70 13.79
CA VAL A 61 3.78 -3.09 15.09
C VAL A 61 4.71 -3.65 16.17
N ARG A 62 4.91 -4.98 16.18
CA ARG A 62 5.84 -5.63 17.13
C ARG A 62 7.28 -5.16 16.90
N ALA A 63 7.74 -5.15 15.65
CA ALA A 63 9.10 -4.72 15.31
C ALA A 63 9.35 -3.25 15.66
N ALA A 64 8.32 -2.40 15.57
CA ALA A 64 8.39 -1.00 15.97
C ALA A 64 8.28 -0.78 17.50
N GLY A 65 8.07 -1.83 18.29
CA GLY A 65 7.86 -1.71 19.76
C GLY A 65 6.51 -1.06 20.12
N GLY A 66 5.49 -1.27 19.30
CA GLY A 66 4.11 -0.87 19.57
C GLY A 66 3.26 -2.03 20.10
N ALA A 67 2.03 -1.72 20.49
CA ALA A 67 1.01 -2.70 20.89
C ALA A 67 -0.11 -2.78 19.84
N LEU A 68 -0.29 -3.96 19.22
CA LEU A 68 -1.45 -4.23 18.39
C LEU A 68 -2.61 -4.65 19.29
N VAL A 69 -3.56 -3.74 19.50
CA VAL A 69 -4.64 -3.91 20.47
C VAL A 69 -5.77 -4.79 19.91
N SER A 70 -6.19 -4.53 18.70
CA SER A 70 -7.26 -5.28 18.03
C SER A 70 -7.23 -5.08 16.53
N VAL A 71 -7.57 -6.13 15.78
CA VAL A 71 -7.83 -6.04 14.33
C VAL A 71 -9.20 -6.62 14.04
N GLN A 72 -9.97 -5.95 13.20
CA GLN A 72 -11.31 -6.36 12.80
C GLN A 72 -11.36 -6.62 11.30
N GLU A 73 -11.94 -7.76 10.94
CA GLU A 73 -12.22 -8.09 9.54
C GLU A 73 -13.58 -7.54 9.14
N ILE A 74 -13.66 -6.96 7.95
CA ILE A 74 -14.89 -6.41 7.35
C ILE A 74 -15.18 -7.06 5.99
N ASP A 75 -16.46 -7.04 5.61
CA ASP A 75 -16.92 -7.45 4.28
C ASP A 75 -17.24 -6.25 3.36
N GLY A 76 -16.94 -5.03 3.83
CA GLY A 76 -17.19 -3.79 3.12
C GLY A 76 -18.60 -3.23 3.28
N SER A 77 -19.53 -3.93 3.93
CA SER A 77 -20.85 -3.40 4.24
C SER A 77 -20.79 -2.37 5.38
N THR A 78 -21.71 -1.41 5.37
CA THR A 78 -21.83 -0.40 6.44
C THR A 78 -22.02 -1.06 7.82
N VAL A 79 -22.81 -2.12 7.88
CA VAL A 79 -23.06 -2.87 9.12
C VAL A 79 -21.76 -3.48 9.68
N SER A 80 -20.96 -4.09 8.81
CA SER A 80 -19.68 -4.69 9.18
C SER A 80 -18.67 -3.63 9.62
N ILE A 81 -18.61 -2.49 8.93
CA ILE A 81 -17.74 -1.35 9.26
C ILE A 81 -18.14 -0.75 10.63
N ASP A 82 -19.41 -0.51 10.87
CA ASP A 82 -19.91 0.03 12.14
C ASP A 82 -19.62 -0.93 13.31
N ALA A 83 -19.81 -2.23 13.10
CA ALA A 83 -19.50 -3.24 14.11
C ALA A 83 -17.99 -3.28 14.42
N ALA A 84 -17.14 -3.23 13.40
CA ALA A 84 -15.69 -3.20 13.54
C ALA A 84 -15.23 -1.96 14.34
N ALA A 85 -15.76 -0.78 14.02
CA ALA A 85 -15.43 0.45 14.72
C ALA A 85 -15.78 0.38 16.22
N ARG A 86 -16.97 -0.13 16.57
CA ARG A 86 -17.37 -0.32 17.98
C ARG A 86 -16.44 -1.30 18.72
N LYS A 87 -16.09 -2.42 18.08
CA LYS A 87 -15.18 -3.42 18.67
C LYS A 87 -13.77 -2.85 18.90
N LEU A 88 -13.25 -2.04 17.99
CA LEU A 88 -11.95 -1.37 18.18
C LEU A 88 -11.99 -0.43 19.38
N ASN A 89 -13.05 0.37 19.53
CA ASN A 89 -13.22 1.26 20.68
C ASN A 89 -13.33 0.46 21.98
N ALA A 90 -14.16 -0.57 22.02
CA ALA A 90 -14.34 -1.44 23.19
C ALA A 90 -13.03 -2.15 23.61
N ALA A 91 -12.16 -2.45 22.67
CA ALA A 91 -10.83 -3.01 22.91
C ALA A 91 -9.82 -1.97 23.44
N GLY A 92 -10.17 -0.69 23.48
CA GLY A 92 -9.30 0.38 23.96
C GLY A 92 -8.24 0.84 22.95
N VAL A 93 -8.51 0.69 21.66
CA VAL A 93 -7.70 1.35 20.62
C VAL A 93 -7.96 2.85 20.69
N ASN A 94 -6.91 3.65 20.78
CA ASN A 94 -7.05 5.09 20.89
C ASN A 94 -5.98 5.92 20.18
N ASP A 95 -4.85 5.33 19.80
CA ASP A 95 -3.77 6.10 19.18
C ASP A 95 -3.89 6.13 17.66
N ALA A 96 -3.88 4.96 17.02
CA ALA A 96 -3.90 4.86 15.57
C ALA A 96 -4.70 3.66 15.06
N VAL A 97 -5.41 3.82 13.94
CA VAL A 97 -6.15 2.77 13.25
C VAL A 97 -5.68 2.66 11.81
N LEU A 98 -5.09 1.51 11.45
CA LEU A 98 -4.76 1.18 10.08
C LEU A 98 -5.99 0.61 9.35
N ILE A 99 -6.37 1.23 8.24
CA ILE A 99 -7.40 0.72 7.32
C ILE A 99 -6.66 0.14 6.10
N ALA A 100 -6.47 -1.18 6.11
CA ALA A 100 -5.79 -1.88 5.04
C ALA A 100 -6.80 -2.35 3.98
N ASP A 101 -7.43 -1.39 3.33
CA ASP A 101 -8.39 -1.59 2.24
C ASP A 101 -8.26 -0.41 1.25
N ASN A 102 -8.99 -0.43 0.16
CA ASN A 102 -9.01 0.63 -0.83
C ASN A 102 -9.57 1.96 -0.27
N GLY A 103 -9.31 3.05 -1.00
CA GLY A 103 -9.70 4.39 -0.55
C GLY A 103 -11.20 4.58 -0.34
N ARG A 104 -12.04 3.91 -1.11
CA ARG A 104 -13.50 3.98 -0.98
C ARG A 104 -13.97 3.41 0.35
N VAL A 105 -13.43 2.26 0.75
CA VAL A 105 -13.70 1.66 2.07
C VAL A 105 -13.18 2.54 3.19
N ALA A 106 -12.00 3.14 3.02
CA ALA A 106 -11.46 4.08 4.00
C ALA A 106 -12.37 5.29 4.23
N ILE A 107 -12.89 5.89 3.14
CA ILE A 107 -13.84 7.01 3.19
C ILE A 107 -15.10 6.63 3.97
N ALA A 108 -15.62 5.42 3.78
CA ALA A 108 -16.80 4.93 4.52
C ALA A 108 -16.49 4.60 5.99
N THR A 109 -15.27 4.16 6.28
CA THR A 109 -14.85 3.71 7.60
C THR A 109 -14.60 4.86 8.58
N VAL A 110 -14.03 5.98 8.13
CA VAL A 110 -13.67 7.09 9.03
C VAL A 110 -14.85 7.68 9.78
N PRO A 111 -16.02 7.93 9.17
CA PRO A 111 -17.21 8.37 9.92
C PRO A 111 -17.65 7.36 10.99
N ALA A 112 -17.58 6.06 10.70
CA ALA A 112 -17.91 5.00 11.65
C ALA A 112 -16.96 4.99 12.85
N LEU A 113 -15.66 5.17 12.64
CA LEU A 113 -14.66 5.30 13.70
C LEU A 113 -14.98 6.50 14.60
N ARG A 114 -15.26 7.65 14.01
CA ARG A 114 -15.62 8.87 14.75
C ARG A 114 -16.89 8.68 15.60
N LYS A 115 -17.93 8.09 15.01
CA LYS A 115 -19.19 7.77 15.68
C LYS A 115 -19.01 6.77 16.83
N ALA A 116 -18.07 5.84 16.68
CA ALA A 116 -17.74 4.84 17.70
C ALA A 116 -16.87 5.38 18.85
N GLY A 117 -16.45 6.65 18.84
CA GLY A 117 -15.62 7.26 19.89
C GLY A 117 -14.12 7.33 19.57
N LEU A 118 -13.71 6.95 18.35
CA LEU A 118 -12.31 6.97 17.89
C LEU A 118 -11.98 8.22 17.06
N ALA A 119 -12.59 9.36 17.37
CA ALA A 119 -12.41 10.60 16.61
C ALA A 119 -10.97 11.16 16.68
N SER A 120 -10.27 10.91 17.81
CA SER A 120 -8.88 11.32 18.02
C SER A 120 -7.85 10.35 17.46
N ALA A 121 -8.24 9.12 17.12
CA ALA A 121 -7.32 8.14 16.59
C ALA A 121 -6.77 8.57 15.22
N LYS A 122 -5.44 8.48 15.04
CA LYS A 122 -4.80 8.74 13.77
C LYS A 122 -5.18 7.64 12.77
N VAL A 123 -5.75 8.04 11.65
CA VAL A 123 -6.09 7.13 10.57
C VAL A 123 -4.85 6.88 9.70
N LEU A 124 -4.55 5.62 9.51
CA LEU A 124 -3.43 5.14 8.69
C LEU A 124 -3.98 4.34 7.50
N GLY A 125 -3.30 4.42 6.37
CA GLY A 125 -3.65 3.68 5.15
C GLY A 125 -2.46 2.96 4.53
N THR A 126 -2.72 2.23 3.46
CA THR A 126 -1.72 1.55 2.66
C THR A 126 -1.55 2.21 1.28
N ASP A 127 -0.62 1.72 0.48
CA ASP A 127 -0.40 2.12 -0.92
C ASP A 127 -1.67 2.02 -1.81
N LEU A 128 -2.64 1.19 -1.45
CA LEU A 128 -3.93 1.10 -2.15
C LEU A 128 -4.67 2.44 -2.24
N TRP A 129 -4.39 3.37 -1.30
CA TRP A 129 -5.02 4.69 -1.31
C TRP A 129 -4.46 5.59 -2.41
N ASN A 130 -3.25 5.35 -2.86
CA ASN A 130 -2.63 6.13 -3.94
C ASN A 130 -3.20 5.81 -5.33
N ILE A 131 -3.96 4.73 -5.45
CA ILE A 131 -4.58 4.31 -6.73
C ILE A 131 -5.82 5.15 -7.03
N ASP A 132 -6.51 5.64 -5.99
CA ASP A 132 -7.79 6.33 -6.10
C ASP A 132 -7.63 7.84 -5.84
N ALA A 133 -7.73 8.64 -6.90
CA ALA A 133 -7.64 10.09 -6.82
C ALA A 133 -8.71 10.73 -5.89
N SER A 134 -9.83 10.04 -5.65
CA SER A 134 -10.87 10.52 -4.73
C SER A 134 -10.41 10.61 -3.28
N VAL A 135 -9.41 9.83 -2.90
CA VAL A 135 -8.82 9.83 -1.55
C VAL A 135 -8.21 11.19 -1.22
N ALA A 136 -7.39 11.74 -2.13
CA ALA A 136 -6.69 12.99 -1.92
C ALA A 136 -7.65 14.20 -1.76
N ALA A 137 -8.79 14.16 -2.43
CA ALA A 137 -9.78 15.23 -2.41
C ALA A 137 -10.81 15.08 -1.27
N ASN A 138 -10.87 13.93 -0.60
CA ASN A 138 -11.93 13.64 0.35
C ASN A 138 -11.65 14.27 1.73
N PRO A 139 -12.54 15.17 2.23
CA PRO A 139 -12.35 15.82 3.52
C PRO A 139 -12.36 14.85 4.72
N MET A 140 -12.98 13.66 4.58
CA MET A 140 -13.00 12.64 5.64
C MET A 140 -11.62 12.09 5.95
N LEU A 141 -10.73 12.04 4.97
CA LEU A 141 -9.36 11.52 5.10
C LEU A 141 -8.33 12.63 5.36
N ARG A 142 -8.78 13.87 5.56
CA ARG A 142 -7.86 14.97 5.89
C ARG A 142 -7.08 14.66 7.17
N GLY A 143 -5.75 14.72 7.06
CA GLY A 143 -4.85 14.41 8.17
C GLY A 143 -4.56 12.92 8.37
N ALA A 144 -5.17 12.03 7.58
CA ALA A 144 -4.75 10.62 7.53
C ALA A 144 -3.37 10.49 6.90
N TRP A 145 -2.65 9.44 7.26
CA TRP A 145 -1.33 9.12 6.70
C TRP A 145 -1.35 7.78 5.99
N PHE A 146 -0.71 7.70 4.86
CA PHE A 146 -0.44 6.44 4.18
C PHE A 146 0.96 6.47 3.55
N ALA A 147 1.57 5.32 3.40
CA ALA A 147 2.84 5.19 2.72
C ALA A 147 2.60 4.78 1.26
N SER A 148 3.29 5.46 0.38
CA SER A 148 3.25 5.21 -1.06
C SER A 148 4.59 5.56 -1.68
N VAL A 149 4.78 5.14 -2.92
CA VAL A 149 5.89 5.57 -3.77
C VAL A 149 5.74 7.05 -4.14
N SER A 150 6.86 7.69 -4.49
CA SER A 150 6.87 9.11 -4.85
C SER A 150 6.08 9.39 -6.13
N ASP A 151 5.33 10.47 -6.13
CA ASP A 151 4.60 10.92 -7.32
C ASP A 151 5.41 11.82 -8.25
N ALA A 152 6.64 12.19 -7.88
CA ALA A 152 7.41 13.18 -8.64
C ALA A 152 7.67 12.73 -10.09
N MET A 153 8.20 11.53 -10.27
CA MET A 153 8.45 10.97 -11.60
C MET A 153 7.16 10.49 -12.27
N PHE A 154 6.20 9.99 -11.50
CA PHE A 154 4.89 9.62 -12.04
C PHE A 154 4.17 10.80 -12.69
N ARG A 155 4.24 12.02 -12.11
CA ARG A 155 3.66 13.21 -12.73
C ARG A 155 4.25 13.47 -14.12
N GLN A 156 5.56 13.40 -14.27
CA GLN A 156 6.21 13.57 -15.59
C GLN A 156 5.78 12.51 -16.60
N TYR A 157 5.68 11.25 -16.15
CA TYR A 157 5.15 10.16 -16.96
C TYR A 157 3.70 10.41 -17.36
N ALA A 158 2.85 10.82 -16.42
CA ALA A 158 1.44 11.09 -16.66
C ALA A 158 1.22 12.23 -17.67
N ASP A 159 2.05 13.28 -17.62
CA ASP A 159 1.96 14.39 -18.56
C ASP A 159 2.34 13.95 -19.98
N LYS A 160 3.43 13.19 -20.13
CA LYS A 160 3.81 12.60 -21.42
C LYS A 160 2.76 11.64 -21.95
N TYR A 161 2.18 10.81 -21.09
CA TYR A 161 1.12 9.87 -21.45
C TYR A 161 -0.13 10.62 -21.93
N ARG A 162 -0.55 11.66 -21.19
CA ARG A 162 -1.70 12.48 -21.57
C ARG A 162 -1.49 13.19 -22.91
N ALA A 163 -0.31 13.75 -23.13
CA ALA A 163 0.04 14.39 -24.40
C ALA A 163 -0.03 13.42 -25.58
N ARG A 164 0.35 12.15 -25.38
CA ARG A 164 0.36 11.14 -26.46
C ARG A 164 -1.00 10.47 -26.66
N PHE A 165 -1.77 10.22 -25.60
CA PHE A 165 -2.97 9.38 -25.64
C PHE A 165 -4.28 10.12 -25.33
N GLY A 166 -4.24 11.43 -25.04
CA GLY A 166 -5.39 12.27 -24.73
C GLY A 166 -6.10 11.95 -23.38
N ARG A 167 -5.53 11.05 -22.57
CA ARG A 167 -6.10 10.65 -21.27
C ARG A 167 -5.03 10.42 -20.22
N ALA A 168 -5.40 10.55 -18.94
CA ALA A 168 -4.50 10.22 -17.85
C ALA A 168 -4.22 8.71 -17.75
N PRO A 169 -2.99 8.30 -17.42
CA PRO A 169 -2.69 6.90 -17.15
C PRO A 169 -3.29 6.45 -15.83
N SER A 170 -3.53 5.15 -15.67
CA SER A 170 -3.73 4.53 -14.36
C SER A 170 -2.45 4.64 -13.53
N ARG A 171 -2.57 4.78 -12.20
CA ARG A 171 -1.39 4.80 -11.31
C ARG A 171 -0.54 3.53 -11.47
N LEU A 172 -1.18 2.38 -11.64
CA LEU A 172 -0.49 1.10 -11.82
C LEU A 172 0.18 0.93 -13.19
N SER A 173 -0.07 1.83 -14.15
CA SER A 173 0.56 1.73 -15.49
C SER A 173 2.07 2.01 -15.44
N SER A 174 2.58 2.65 -14.39
CA SER A 174 4.01 2.81 -14.14
C SER A 174 4.73 1.46 -14.04
N LEU A 175 4.12 0.46 -13.41
CA LEU A 175 4.69 -0.90 -13.31
C LEU A 175 4.95 -1.52 -14.69
N GLY A 176 4.00 -1.35 -15.64
CA GLY A 176 4.19 -1.80 -17.01
C GLY A 176 5.30 -1.04 -17.73
N TYR A 177 5.36 0.27 -17.57
CA TYR A 177 6.40 1.10 -18.15
C TYR A 177 7.79 0.71 -17.60
N ASP A 178 7.91 0.61 -16.28
CA ASP A 178 9.16 0.29 -15.59
C ASP A 178 9.64 -1.14 -15.92
N SER A 179 8.73 -2.10 -16.09
CA SER A 179 9.10 -3.46 -16.50
C SER A 179 9.75 -3.49 -17.87
N VAL A 180 9.24 -2.68 -18.82
CA VAL A 180 9.85 -2.58 -20.15
C VAL A 180 11.18 -1.87 -20.08
N LEU A 181 11.31 -0.79 -19.32
CA LEU A 181 12.59 -0.10 -19.12
C LEU A 181 13.65 -1.00 -18.49
N LEU A 182 13.28 -1.76 -17.45
CA LEU A 182 14.20 -2.70 -16.79
C LEU A 182 14.69 -3.75 -17.78
N VAL A 183 13.78 -4.39 -18.51
CA VAL A 183 14.16 -5.40 -19.52
C VAL A 183 15.02 -4.79 -20.63
N ALA A 184 14.67 -3.61 -21.12
CA ALA A 184 15.44 -2.91 -22.14
C ALA A 184 16.87 -2.56 -21.66
N ARG A 185 17.00 -2.09 -20.40
CA ARG A 185 18.31 -1.81 -19.79
C ARG A 185 19.18 -3.07 -19.68
N VAL A 186 18.59 -4.17 -19.21
CA VAL A 186 19.30 -5.45 -19.11
C VAL A 186 19.68 -5.98 -20.50
N ALA A 187 18.79 -5.80 -21.50
CA ALA A 187 19.02 -6.25 -22.87
C ALA A 187 20.18 -5.51 -23.59
N GLN A 188 20.51 -4.28 -23.18
CA GLN A 188 21.65 -3.54 -23.76
C GLN A 188 22.98 -4.28 -23.62
N SER A 189 23.13 -5.06 -22.56
CA SER A 189 24.33 -5.86 -22.31
C SER A 189 24.16 -7.35 -22.63
N TRP A 190 22.98 -7.74 -23.18
CA TRP A 190 22.69 -9.12 -23.51
C TRP A 190 23.17 -9.47 -24.90
N LYS A 191 24.03 -10.49 -24.97
CA LYS A 191 24.54 -11.00 -26.25
C LYS A 191 23.48 -11.92 -26.88
N VAL A 192 23.02 -11.59 -28.08
CA VAL A 192 22.08 -12.39 -28.86
C VAL A 192 22.60 -13.81 -29.02
N GLY A 193 21.71 -14.81 -28.88
CA GLY A 193 22.08 -16.24 -28.93
C GLY A 193 22.56 -16.83 -27.61
N THR A 194 22.71 -16.00 -26.56
CA THR A 194 23.02 -16.49 -25.21
C THR A 194 21.75 -16.47 -24.31
N ARG A 195 21.81 -17.13 -23.15
CA ARG A 195 20.73 -17.08 -22.17
C ARG A 195 20.56 -15.65 -21.64
N PHE A 196 19.32 -15.18 -21.52
CA PHE A 196 19.00 -13.88 -20.94
C PHE A 196 19.57 -13.77 -19.51
N PRO A 197 20.26 -12.68 -19.14
CA PRO A 197 20.92 -12.53 -17.85
C PRO A 197 19.92 -12.18 -16.74
N VAL A 198 19.08 -13.15 -16.34
CA VAL A 198 17.99 -12.97 -15.37
C VAL A 198 18.44 -12.46 -13.99
N SER A 199 19.66 -12.76 -13.58
CA SER A 199 20.25 -12.27 -12.33
C SER A 199 20.33 -10.74 -12.27
N ARG A 200 20.40 -10.07 -13.41
CA ARG A 200 20.41 -8.60 -13.49
C ARG A 200 19.04 -7.96 -13.27
N LEU A 201 17.98 -8.75 -13.27
CA LEU A 201 16.64 -8.27 -12.88
C LEU A 201 16.51 -8.06 -11.37
N THR A 202 17.41 -8.66 -10.60
CA THR A 202 17.45 -8.58 -9.12
C THR A 202 18.81 -8.07 -8.64
N ASP A 203 19.40 -7.15 -9.39
CA ASP A 203 20.68 -6.53 -9.04
C ASP A 203 20.55 -5.80 -7.68
N PRO A 204 21.47 -6.02 -6.73
CA PRO A 204 21.46 -5.31 -5.44
C PRO A 204 21.50 -3.79 -5.55
N ASP A 205 22.11 -3.25 -6.62
CA ASP A 205 22.15 -1.81 -6.89
C ASP A 205 20.79 -1.25 -7.31
N GLY A 206 19.82 -2.13 -7.57
CA GLY A 206 18.45 -1.78 -7.90
C GLY A 206 18.27 -1.22 -9.31
N PHE A 207 17.03 -0.79 -9.55
CA PHE A 207 16.63 -0.12 -10.79
C PHE A 207 15.76 1.09 -10.43
N ILE A 208 16.15 2.25 -10.89
CA ILE A 208 15.36 3.48 -10.69
C ILE A 208 14.35 3.59 -11.84
N GLY A 209 13.08 3.41 -11.50
CA GLY A 209 11.93 3.55 -12.39
C GLY A 209 11.09 4.80 -12.08
N ILE A 210 9.88 4.81 -12.63
CA ILE A 210 8.88 5.88 -12.40
C ILE A 210 8.43 5.93 -10.93
N ASP A 211 8.37 4.78 -10.27
CA ASP A 211 7.97 4.66 -8.87
C ASP A 211 9.14 4.75 -7.88
N GLY A 212 10.33 5.04 -8.36
CA GLY A 212 11.56 5.12 -7.57
C GLY A 212 12.42 3.86 -7.69
N ALA A 213 13.23 3.58 -6.69
CA ALA A 213 14.11 2.41 -6.63
C ALA A 213 13.51 1.32 -5.75
#